data_8ef249d205e8b1944264105d02c3465c
#
_entry.id   8ef249d205e8b1944264105d02c3465c
#
_cell.length_a   1.000
_cell.length_b   1.000
_cell.length_c   1.000
_cell.angle_alpha   90.00
_cell.angle_beta   90.00
_cell.angle_gamma   90.00
#
_symmetry.space_group_name_H-M   'P 1'
#
loop_
_entity.id
_entity.type
_entity.pdbx_description
1 polymer ?
#
loop_
_entity_poly.entity_id
_entity_poly.type
_entity_poly.pdbx_seq_one_letter_code
_entity_poly.pdbx_strand_id
1 'polypeptide(L)'
;MKRIAFYLSLVLVVLVLASCKKGQKNLFTPTSSGRPYEVLVVVNKPVWDRPAGRALFDVLDTNVPGLPQAERSFRISNVDPQHFDRVLKIFRNIIIVDIQDIYTQPKLKFSRDVYASPQMIMTIQAPNEDEFEEFVAKNSKVIIDFFVKAEMNRQITLLKQKHSDVISTKVGSIFDCDIWVPIELANYKEGKDFLWASTNRATADMNFVMYSYPYTDKDTFTKDYFIHKRDSVMKANIPGEREGMYMATDSMFVDVEDIVVKGEYAQEARGLWEMEGDMMGGPFVSDRKSVV
;
A
#
# COMPACT_ATOMS: atom_id res chain seq x y z
N MET A 1 33.37 -51.79 11.18
CA MET A 1 33.05 -50.73 12.16
C MET A 1 33.69 -49.38 11.84
N LYS A 2 35.00 -49.27 11.59
CA LYS A 2 35.69 -47.98 11.32
C LYS A 2 35.15 -47.22 10.05
N ARG A 3 34.76 -47.93 8.98
CA ARG A 3 34.21 -47.29 7.76
C ARG A 3 32.81 -46.73 7.97
N ILE A 4 31.95 -47.39 8.77
CA ILE A 4 30.60 -46.88 9.08
C ILE A 4 30.67 -45.63 9.94
N ALA A 5 31.60 -45.58 10.92
CA ALA A 5 31.82 -44.39 11.75
C ALA A 5 32.31 -43.19 10.92
N PHE A 6 33.13 -43.41 9.89
CA PHE A 6 33.61 -42.37 8.99
C PHE A 6 32.47 -41.79 8.15
N TYR A 7 31.59 -42.61 7.58
CA TYR A 7 30.42 -42.11 6.82
C TYR A 7 29.40 -41.41 7.71
N LEU A 8 29.18 -41.90 8.95
CA LEU A 8 28.31 -41.19 9.90
C LEU A 8 28.85 -39.82 10.27
N SER A 9 30.17 -39.67 10.46
CA SER A 9 30.80 -38.40 10.75
C SER A 9 30.74 -37.43 9.56
N LEU A 10 30.88 -37.94 8.33
CA LEU A 10 30.77 -37.13 7.11
C LEU A 10 29.35 -36.63 6.91
N VAL A 11 28.31 -37.45 7.16
CA VAL A 11 26.90 -37.07 7.09
C VAL A 11 26.56 -36.00 8.15
N LEU A 12 27.13 -36.16 9.38
CA LEU A 12 26.93 -35.18 10.44
C LEU A 12 27.52 -33.80 10.10
N VAL A 13 28.70 -33.77 9.47
CA VAL A 13 29.35 -32.52 9.01
C VAL A 13 28.54 -31.84 7.89
N VAL A 14 27.98 -32.61 6.96
CA VAL A 14 27.13 -32.10 5.88
C VAL A 14 25.83 -31.51 6.43
N LEU A 15 25.21 -32.13 7.45
CA LEU A 15 24.01 -31.62 8.12
C LEU A 15 24.25 -30.31 8.87
N VAL A 16 25.43 -30.13 9.45
CA VAL A 16 25.80 -28.87 10.13
C VAL A 16 26.02 -27.75 9.14
N LEU A 17 26.52 -28.03 7.93
CA LEU A 17 26.72 -27.03 6.87
C LEU A 17 25.42 -26.64 6.14
N ALA A 18 24.39 -27.48 6.20
CA ALA A 18 23.08 -27.21 5.64
C ALA A 18 22.15 -26.39 6.56
N SER A 19 22.65 -25.95 7.72
CA SER A 19 21.94 -24.98 8.57
C SER A 19 21.84 -23.66 7.83
N CYS A 20 20.83 -23.54 6.97
CA CYS A 20 20.45 -22.29 6.34
C CYS A 20 20.38 -21.20 7.40
N LYS A 21 21.20 -20.17 7.26
CA LYS A 21 21.07 -18.92 7.97
C LYS A 21 19.70 -18.30 7.66
N LYS A 22 18.66 -18.76 8.34
CA LYS A 22 17.49 -17.91 8.59
C LYS A 22 18.07 -16.69 9.29
N GLY A 23 17.98 -15.53 8.61
CA GLY A 23 18.54 -14.29 9.13
C GLY A 23 18.16 -14.15 10.60
N GLN A 24 19.15 -14.21 11.49
CA GLN A 24 18.96 -13.88 12.89
C GLN A 24 18.40 -12.47 12.92
N LYS A 25 17.11 -12.33 13.26
CA LYS A 25 16.60 -11.04 13.72
C LYS A 25 17.44 -10.71 14.93
N ASN A 26 18.33 -9.76 14.79
CA ASN A 26 19.09 -9.24 15.91
C ASN A 26 18.07 -8.84 16.98
N LEU A 27 18.15 -9.44 18.16
CA LEU A 27 17.26 -9.17 19.30
C LEU A 27 17.25 -7.67 19.72
N PHE A 28 18.10 -6.87 19.12
CA PHE A 28 18.30 -5.45 19.39
C PHE A 28 18.05 -4.52 18.18
N THR A 29 17.39 -4.99 17.13
CA THR A 29 17.01 -4.10 16.01
C THR A 29 15.92 -3.15 16.50
N PRO A 30 16.17 -1.83 16.54
CA PRO A 30 15.17 -0.87 17.03
C PRO A 30 13.94 -0.86 16.13
N THR A 31 12.81 -0.46 16.68
CA THR A 31 11.61 -0.17 15.90
C THR A 31 11.87 1.03 15.00
N SER A 32 11.41 0.95 13.75
CA SER A 32 11.51 2.09 12.83
C SER A 32 10.65 3.26 13.27
N SER A 33 11.14 4.47 13.01
CA SER A 33 10.46 5.75 13.27
C SER A 33 9.87 6.35 11.99
N GLY A 34 9.19 7.49 12.15
CA GLY A 34 8.53 8.20 11.06
C GLY A 34 7.04 7.86 10.93
N ARG A 35 6.32 8.72 10.23
CA ARG A 35 4.88 8.57 9.99
C ARG A 35 4.62 7.65 8.80
N PRO A 36 3.44 7.07 8.67
CA PRO A 36 3.04 6.43 7.43
C PRO A 36 3.22 7.38 6.23
N TYR A 37 3.69 6.82 5.12
CA TYR A 37 3.95 7.58 3.88
C TYR A 37 4.96 8.74 4.03
N GLU A 38 5.84 8.69 5.02
CA GLU A 38 6.96 9.60 5.16
C GLU A 38 8.22 8.96 4.56
N VAL A 39 8.93 9.71 3.71
CA VAL A 39 10.16 9.27 3.03
C VAL A 39 11.29 10.24 3.34
N LEU A 40 12.38 9.73 3.87
CA LEU A 40 13.62 10.47 4.09
C LEU A 40 14.54 10.25 2.89
N VAL A 41 14.94 11.32 2.22
CA VAL A 41 15.90 11.29 1.11
C VAL A 41 17.27 11.70 1.62
N VAL A 42 18.24 10.79 1.56
CA VAL A 42 19.65 11.05 1.88
C VAL A 42 20.34 11.46 0.61
N VAL A 43 20.69 12.73 0.49
CA VAL A 43 21.22 13.34 -0.74
C VAL A 43 22.08 14.55 -0.41
N ASN A 44 23.17 14.76 -1.14
CA ASN A 44 23.96 15.99 -1.01
C ASN A 44 23.11 17.21 -1.36
N LYS A 45 23.14 18.24 -0.52
CA LYS A 45 22.32 19.44 -0.70
C LYS A 45 22.47 20.08 -2.09
N PRO A 46 23.69 20.23 -2.67
CA PRO A 46 23.83 20.75 -4.04
C PRO A 46 23.09 19.92 -5.10
N VAL A 47 23.07 18.60 -4.98
CA VAL A 47 22.33 17.70 -5.89
C VAL A 47 20.83 17.87 -5.70
N TRP A 48 20.35 17.98 -4.45
CA TRP A 48 18.93 18.18 -4.13
C TRP A 48 18.35 19.47 -4.73
N ASP A 49 19.16 20.54 -4.74
CA ASP A 49 18.72 21.86 -5.22
C ASP A 49 18.82 21.99 -6.78
N ARG A 50 19.40 21.01 -7.48
CA ARG A 50 19.58 20.96 -8.95
C ARG A 50 18.55 20.07 -9.65
N PRO A 51 18.49 20.04 -11.00
CA PRO A 51 17.50 19.26 -11.76
C PRO A 51 17.39 17.79 -11.33
N ALA A 52 18.48 17.10 -11.07
CA ALA A 52 18.50 15.72 -10.62
C ALA A 52 17.70 15.50 -9.31
N GLY A 53 17.94 16.33 -8.29
CA GLY A 53 17.22 16.28 -7.03
C GLY A 53 15.76 16.69 -7.18
N ARG A 54 15.49 17.68 -8.05
CA ARG A 54 14.11 18.13 -8.35
C ARG A 54 13.31 17.04 -9.04
N ALA A 55 13.90 16.31 -9.98
CA ALA A 55 13.23 15.18 -10.64
C ALA A 55 12.80 14.10 -9.62
N LEU A 56 13.66 13.77 -8.65
CA LEU A 56 13.28 12.84 -7.58
C LEU A 56 12.18 13.43 -6.68
N PHE A 57 12.26 14.71 -6.34
CA PHE A 57 11.21 15.38 -5.59
C PHE A 57 9.88 15.31 -6.34
N ASP A 58 9.83 15.63 -7.62
CA ASP A 58 8.61 15.67 -8.42
C ASP A 58 7.97 14.27 -8.54
N VAL A 59 8.78 13.21 -8.64
CA VAL A 59 8.28 11.83 -8.58
C VAL A 59 7.63 11.52 -7.24
N LEU A 60 8.21 11.95 -6.12
CA LEU A 60 7.66 11.70 -4.78
C LEU A 60 6.50 12.65 -4.43
N ASP A 61 6.45 13.83 -5.04
CA ASP A 61 5.40 14.85 -4.83
C ASP A 61 4.13 14.55 -5.64
N THR A 62 3.99 13.31 -6.09
CA THR A 62 2.79 12.85 -6.82
C THR A 62 1.56 12.87 -5.92
N ASN A 63 0.41 13.14 -6.52
CA ASN A 63 -0.86 13.17 -5.81
C ASN A 63 -1.45 11.77 -5.61
N VAL A 64 -2.23 11.61 -4.55
CA VAL A 64 -3.07 10.42 -4.35
C VAL A 64 -4.16 10.40 -5.43
N PRO A 65 -4.27 9.31 -6.23
CA PRO A 65 -5.29 9.23 -7.27
C PRO A 65 -6.72 9.25 -6.71
N GLY A 66 -7.66 9.80 -7.48
CA GLY A 66 -9.09 9.79 -7.16
C GLY A 66 -9.54 10.79 -6.08
N LEU A 67 -8.71 11.78 -5.74
CA LEU A 67 -9.09 12.87 -4.85
C LEU A 67 -9.33 14.15 -5.65
N PRO A 68 -10.37 14.94 -5.34
CA PRO A 68 -10.69 16.20 -6.04
C PRO A 68 -9.68 17.32 -5.72
N GLN A 69 -9.06 17.23 -4.54
CA GLN A 69 -8.01 18.13 -4.12
C GLN A 69 -6.67 17.41 -4.18
N ALA A 70 -5.65 18.12 -4.65
CA ALA A 70 -4.30 17.57 -4.71
C ALA A 70 -3.77 17.28 -3.31
N GLU A 71 -3.66 16.01 -2.95
CA GLU A 71 -3.02 15.55 -1.72
C GLU A 71 -1.77 14.74 -2.08
N ARG A 72 -0.66 15.10 -1.49
CA ARG A 72 0.62 14.44 -1.73
C ARG A 72 0.62 13.01 -1.21
N SER A 73 1.09 12.08 -2.03
CA SER A 73 1.24 10.67 -1.64
C SER A 73 2.28 10.47 -0.53
N PHE A 74 3.31 11.32 -0.48
CA PHE A 74 4.38 11.20 0.50
C PHE A 74 4.69 12.52 1.21
N ARG A 75 5.08 12.41 2.48
CA ARG A 75 5.76 13.47 3.21
C ARG A 75 7.25 13.33 2.96
N ILE A 76 7.84 14.30 2.28
CA ILE A 76 9.23 14.26 1.84
C ILE A 76 10.08 15.11 2.77
N SER A 77 11.14 14.52 3.30
CA SER A 77 12.21 15.22 3.98
C SER A 77 13.56 14.82 3.37
N ASN A 78 14.55 15.71 3.42
CA ASN A 78 15.88 15.41 2.92
C ASN A 78 16.94 15.70 3.98
N VAL A 79 18.07 15.03 3.86
CA VAL A 79 19.23 15.19 4.72
C VAL A 79 20.52 14.99 3.94
N ASP A 80 21.52 15.81 4.23
CA ASP A 80 22.87 15.60 3.69
C ASP A 80 23.49 14.30 4.27
N PRO A 81 24.19 13.49 3.46
CA PRO A 81 24.81 12.23 3.92
C PRO A 81 25.68 12.37 5.16
N GLN A 82 26.38 13.49 5.33
CA GLN A 82 27.19 13.76 6.52
C GLN A 82 26.38 13.91 7.82
N HIS A 83 25.09 14.26 7.71
CA HIS A 83 24.17 14.39 8.84
C HIS A 83 23.22 13.18 8.99
N PHE A 84 23.37 12.15 8.17
CA PHE A 84 22.59 10.91 8.24
C PHE A 84 23.07 10.05 9.41
N ASP A 85 22.68 10.45 10.61
CA ASP A 85 23.09 9.89 11.90
C ASP A 85 22.24 8.71 12.37
N ARG A 86 22.47 8.26 13.62
CA ARG A 86 21.75 7.14 14.24
C ARG A 86 20.24 7.39 14.36
N VAL A 87 19.80 8.63 14.55
CA VAL A 87 18.39 8.99 14.73
C VAL A 87 17.67 8.92 13.39
N LEU A 88 18.31 9.42 12.33
CA LEU A 88 17.73 9.40 10.99
C LEU A 88 17.81 8.02 10.33
N LYS A 89 18.81 7.22 10.67
CA LYS A 89 18.94 5.85 10.16
C LYS A 89 17.77 4.93 10.52
N ILE A 90 17.02 5.21 11.59
CA ILE A 90 15.87 4.39 11.96
C ILE A 90 14.54 4.78 11.27
N PHE A 91 14.56 5.76 10.34
CA PHE A 91 13.37 6.07 9.53
C PHE A 91 12.87 4.83 8.78
N ARG A 92 11.54 4.72 8.68
CA ARG A 92 10.88 3.53 8.10
C ARG A 92 11.03 3.41 6.59
N ASN A 93 11.13 4.55 5.88
CA ASN A 93 11.33 4.60 4.44
C ASN A 93 12.47 5.57 4.14
N ILE A 94 13.50 5.08 3.45
CA ILE A 94 14.69 5.87 3.14
C ILE A 94 15.02 5.70 1.66
N ILE A 95 15.32 6.82 0.99
CA ILE A 95 16.00 6.82 -0.30
C ILE A 95 17.44 7.31 -0.10
N ILE A 96 18.41 6.58 -0.62
CA ILE A 96 19.81 6.99 -0.65
C ILE A 96 20.15 7.31 -2.10
N VAL A 97 20.53 8.56 -2.35
CA VAL A 97 21.03 9.01 -3.66
C VAL A 97 22.55 8.80 -3.68
N ASP A 98 23.01 7.98 -4.60
CA ASP A 98 24.41 7.55 -4.72
C ASP A 98 24.92 7.77 -6.15
N ILE A 99 25.40 8.99 -6.43
CA ILE A 99 25.90 9.39 -7.75
C ILE A 99 27.43 9.39 -7.71
N GLN A 100 28.03 8.49 -8.48
CA GLN A 100 29.49 8.32 -8.54
C GLN A 100 29.88 7.84 -9.96
N ASP A 101 30.98 8.37 -10.47
CA ASP A 101 31.54 8.07 -11.82
C ASP A 101 32.03 6.62 -11.97
N ILE A 102 32.15 5.88 -10.87
CA ILE A 102 32.46 4.44 -10.89
C ILE A 102 31.30 3.56 -11.42
N TYR A 103 30.11 4.09 -11.49
CA TYR A 103 28.95 3.35 -12.01
C TYR A 103 28.93 3.46 -13.53
N THR A 104 28.59 2.35 -14.19
CA THR A 104 28.49 2.29 -15.66
C THR A 104 27.09 2.55 -16.18
N GLN A 105 26.07 2.46 -15.30
CA GLN A 105 24.67 2.70 -15.62
C GLN A 105 23.86 2.92 -14.33
N PRO A 106 22.73 3.63 -14.43
CA PRO A 106 21.82 3.79 -13.28
C PRO A 106 21.18 2.49 -12.82
N LYS A 107 20.94 2.38 -11.52
CA LYS A 107 20.36 1.16 -10.90
C LYS A 107 19.62 1.45 -9.62
N LEU A 108 18.49 0.75 -9.41
CA LEU A 108 17.80 0.65 -8.10
C LEU A 108 18.35 -0.54 -7.30
N LYS A 109 18.65 -0.31 -6.04
CA LYS A 109 18.94 -1.35 -5.05
C LYS A 109 17.94 -1.25 -3.91
N PHE A 110 17.47 -2.40 -3.47
CA PHE A 110 16.46 -2.51 -2.41
C PHE A 110 17.04 -3.23 -1.21
N SER A 111 16.81 -2.69 -0.01
CA SER A 111 17.23 -3.29 1.25
C SER A 111 16.10 -3.20 2.26
N ARG A 112 16.07 -4.18 3.16
CA ARG A 112 15.04 -4.28 4.19
C ARG A 112 15.69 -4.46 5.56
N ASP A 113 15.13 -3.77 6.57
CA ASP A 113 15.47 -3.95 7.99
C ASP A 113 16.98 -3.81 8.27
N VAL A 114 17.63 -2.81 7.66
CA VAL A 114 19.08 -2.57 7.79
C VAL A 114 19.44 -1.95 9.14
N TYR A 115 18.74 -0.89 9.52
CA TYR A 115 19.01 -0.13 10.75
C TYR A 115 17.89 -0.23 11.78
N ALA A 116 16.68 -0.52 11.33
CA ALA A 116 15.47 -0.63 12.14
C ALA A 116 14.51 -1.63 11.51
N SER A 117 13.46 -2.04 12.20
CA SER A 117 12.41 -2.93 11.66
C SER A 117 11.03 -2.48 12.13
N PRO A 118 10.04 -2.45 11.20
CA PRO A 118 10.11 -2.72 9.75
C PRO A 118 10.64 -1.50 8.97
N GLN A 119 11.67 -1.68 8.16
CA GLN A 119 12.31 -0.60 7.39
C GLN A 119 12.49 -1.00 5.93
N MET A 120 12.28 -0.03 5.02
CA MET A 120 12.57 -0.19 3.59
C MET A 120 13.53 0.90 3.12
N ILE A 121 14.59 0.50 2.44
CA ILE A 121 15.60 1.42 1.89
C ILE A 121 15.71 1.17 0.39
N MET A 122 15.63 2.24 -0.39
CA MET A 122 15.96 2.26 -1.81
C MET A 122 17.25 3.05 -2.00
N THR A 123 18.25 2.47 -2.65
CA THR A 123 19.43 3.21 -3.12
C THR A 123 19.30 3.39 -4.61
N ILE A 124 19.40 4.62 -5.08
CA ILE A 124 19.41 4.98 -6.50
C ILE A 124 20.84 5.34 -6.87
N GLN A 125 21.47 4.47 -7.64
CA GLN A 125 22.84 4.66 -8.12
C GLN A 125 22.82 5.21 -9.53
N ALA A 126 23.73 6.14 -9.86
CA ALA A 126 23.93 6.65 -11.20
C ALA A 126 25.38 7.12 -11.40
N PRO A 127 25.91 7.12 -12.65
CA PRO A 127 27.25 7.61 -12.93
C PRO A 127 27.38 9.15 -12.82
N ASN A 128 26.32 9.89 -13.12
CA ASN A 128 26.24 11.35 -13.10
C ASN A 128 24.79 11.82 -12.84
N GLU A 129 24.61 13.13 -12.70
CA GLU A 129 23.30 13.73 -12.40
C GLU A 129 22.32 13.67 -13.58
N ASP A 130 22.79 13.81 -14.81
CA ASP A 130 21.93 13.79 -16.00
C ASP A 130 21.29 12.39 -16.18
N GLU A 131 22.08 11.33 -16.07
CA GLU A 131 21.57 9.96 -16.11
C GLU A 131 20.69 9.61 -14.92
N PHE A 132 20.98 10.19 -13.73
CA PHE A 132 20.12 10.03 -12.57
C PHE A 132 18.75 10.65 -12.81
N GLU A 133 18.68 11.88 -13.34
CA GLU A 133 17.43 12.59 -13.63
C GLU A 133 16.55 11.80 -14.60
N GLU A 134 17.10 11.39 -15.75
CA GLU A 134 16.39 10.58 -16.76
C GLU A 134 15.91 9.25 -16.17
N PHE A 135 16.76 8.60 -15.39
CA PHE A 135 16.45 7.30 -14.80
C PHE A 135 15.32 7.37 -13.77
N VAL A 136 15.33 8.37 -12.91
CA VAL A 136 14.29 8.59 -11.88
C VAL A 136 12.95 8.89 -12.56
N ALA A 137 12.92 9.76 -13.56
CA ALA A 137 11.70 10.07 -14.31
C ALA A 137 11.12 8.81 -14.99
N LYS A 138 11.97 8.02 -15.64
CA LYS A 138 11.57 6.77 -16.30
C LYS A 138 11.07 5.70 -15.36
N ASN A 139 11.56 5.66 -14.13
CA ASN A 139 11.23 4.66 -13.13
C ASN A 139 10.28 5.18 -12.02
N SER A 140 9.58 6.29 -12.26
CA SER A 140 8.71 6.96 -11.31
C SER A 140 7.72 6.01 -10.65
N LYS A 141 7.01 5.20 -11.46
CA LYS A 141 6.05 4.21 -10.95
C LYS A 141 6.70 3.18 -10.02
N VAL A 142 7.89 2.69 -10.35
CA VAL A 142 8.60 1.69 -9.53
C VAL A 142 8.98 2.29 -8.17
N ILE A 143 9.43 3.55 -8.16
CA ILE A 143 9.82 4.27 -6.94
C ILE A 143 8.62 4.48 -6.03
N ILE A 144 7.50 4.97 -6.59
CA ILE A 144 6.25 5.20 -5.86
C ILE A 144 5.70 3.87 -5.31
N ASP A 145 5.53 2.88 -6.17
CA ASP A 145 4.96 1.57 -5.82
C ASP A 145 5.76 0.87 -4.72
N PHE A 146 7.08 1.02 -4.70
CA PHE A 146 7.93 0.42 -3.68
C PHE A 146 7.55 0.87 -2.27
N PHE A 147 7.37 2.17 -2.05
CA PHE A 147 7.03 2.71 -0.74
C PHE A 147 5.55 2.57 -0.41
N VAL A 148 4.66 2.72 -1.39
CA VAL A 148 3.22 2.45 -1.21
C VAL A 148 3.01 1.00 -0.77
N LYS A 149 3.59 0.02 -1.46
CA LYS A 149 3.52 -1.40 -1.09
C LYS A 149 4.15 -1.67 0.28
N ALA A 150 5.22 -0.97 0.64
CA ALA A 150 5.81 -1.08 1.98
C ALA A 150 4.82 -0.66 3.07
N GLU A 151 4.12 0.46 2.90
CA GLU A 151 3.11 0.92 3.86
C GLU A 151 1.90 -0.01 3.89
N MET A 152 1.39 -0.46 2.75
CA MET A 152 0.30 -1.44 2.68
C MET A 152 0.66 -2.74 3.42
N ASN A 153 1.86 -3.27 3.21
CA ASN A 153 2.33 -4.48 3.90
C ASN A 153 2.44 -4.31 5.42
N ARG A 154 2.80 -3.10 5.89
CA ARG A 154 2.79 -2.77 7.32
C ARG A 154 1.37 -2.77 7.87
N GLN A 155 0.41 -2.17 7.16
CA GLN A 155 -1.01 -2.18 7.53
C GLN A 155 -1.56 -3.62 7.56
N ILE A 156 -1.29 -4.43 6.54
CA ILE A 156 -1.68 -5.84 6.52
C ILE A 156 -1.10 -6.60 7.72
N THR A 157 0.16 -6.31 8.10
CA THR A 157 0.78 -6.94 9.28
C THR A 157 0.08 -6.54 10.58
N LEU A 158 -0.35 -5.28 10.71
CA LEU A 158 -1.11 -4.82 11.86
C LEU A 158 -2.51 -5.46 11.89
N LEU A 159 -3.20 -5.49 10.76
CA LEU A 159 -4.52 -6.13 10.64
C LEU A 159 -4.45 -7.63 10.95
N LYS A 160 -3.39 -8.32 10.53
CA LYS A 160 -3.18 -9.72 10.88
C LYS A 160 -3.09 -9.96 12.40
N GLN A 161 -2.56 -8.99 13.14
CA GLN A 161 -2.43 -9.09 14.60
C GLN A 161 -3.70 -8.62 15.32
N LYS A 162 -4.41 -7.65 14.75
CA LYS A 162 -5.57 -7.03 15.37
C LYS A 162 -6.56 -6.57 14.32
N HIS A 163 -7.63 -7.31 14.14
CA HIS A 163 -8.74 -7.02 13.23
C HIS A 163 -10.09 -7.31 13.91
N SER A 164 -11.18 -6.96 13.25
CA SER A 164 -12.53 -7.25 13.71
C SER A 164 -12.93 -8.68 13.38
N ASP A 165 -12.83 -9.59 14.36
CA ASP A 165 -13.27 -10.98 14.21
C ASP A 165 -14.77 -11.09 13.85
N VAL A 166 -15.57 -10.16 14.36
CA VAL A 166 -17.01 -10.11 14.07
C VAL A 166 -17.24 -9.88 12.59
N ILE A 167 -16.61 -8.84 12.01
CA ILE A 167 -16.77 -8.52 10.59
C ILE A 167 -16.16 -9.62 9.71
N SER A 168 -14.98 -10.15 10.06
CA SER A 168 -14.36 -11.25 9.32
C SER A 168 -15.27 -12.50 9.28
N THR A 169 -15.88 -12.87 10.41
CA THR A 169 -16.84 -13.98 10.50
C THR A 169 -18.08 -13.73 9.62
N LYS A 170 -18.61 -12.50 9.63
CA LYS A 170 -19.76 -12.14 8.79
C LYS A 170 -19.42 -12.20 7.29
N VAL A 171 -18.26 -11.67 6.91
CA VAL A 171 -17.78 -11.76 5.52
C VAL A 171 -17.64 -13.22 5.10
N GLY A 172 -17.01 -14.06 5.90
CA GLY A 172 -16.89 -15.49 5.63
C GLY A 172 -18.24 -16.18 5.43
N SER A 173 -19.22 -15.86 6.27
CA SER A 173 -20.55 -16.48 6.18
C SER A 173 -21.41 -16.02 4.99
N ILE A 174 -21.24 -14.76 4.53
CA ILE A 174 -22.05 -14.18 3.45
C ILE A 174 -21.39 -14.40 2.07
N PHE A 175 -20.06 -14.28 2.00
CA PHE A 175 -19.32 -14.19 0.73
C PHE A 175 -18.32 -15.34 0.50
N ASP A 176 -18.18 -16.27 1.46
CA ASP A 176 -17.23 -17.38 1.41
C ASP A 176 -15.78 -16.94 1.12
N CYS A 177 -15.36 -15.86 1.76
CA CYS A 177 -14.00 -15.34 1.66
C CYS A 177 -13.48 -14.76 2.98
N ASP A 178 -12.17 -14.60 3.08
CA ASP A 178 -11.49 -14.03 4.25
C ASP A 178 -11.07 -12.58 3.98
N ILE A 179 -11.40 -11.70 4.92
CA ILE A 179 -10.93 -10.31 4.93
C ILE A 179 -10.61 -9.85 6.36
N TRP A 180 -9.60 -9.05 6.50
CA TRP A 180 -9.29 -8.38 7.76
C TRP A 180 -9.58 -6.90 7.64
N VAL A 181 -10.44 -6.41 8.51
CA VAL A 181 -10.77 -4.99 8.63
C VAL A 181 -10.39 -4.47 10.01
N PRO A 182 -10.14 -3.16 10.16
CA PRO A 182 -9.83 -2.57 11.46
C PRO A 182 -10.85 -2.89 12.53
N ILE A 183 -10.39 -3.14 13.77
CA ILE A 183 -11.26 -3.47 14.91
C ILE A 183 -12.23 -2.33 15.25
N GLU A 184 -11.89 -1.12 14.86
CA GLU A 184 -12.70 0.09 15.03
C GLU A 184 -14.01 0.06 14.23
N LEU A 185 -14.09 -0.76 13.17
CA LEU A 185 -15.33 -1.04 12.42
C LEU A 185 -16.23 -1.97 13.25
N ALA A 186 -16.83 -1.42 14.29
CA ALA A 186 -17.60 -2.17 15.29
C ALA A 186 -19.11 -2.19 15.02
N ASN A 187 -19.64 -1.20 14.31
CA ASN A 187 -21.04 -1.14 13.91
C ASN A 187 -21.21 -1.77 12.55
N TYR A 188 -22.25 -2.58 12.38
CA TYR A 188 -22.50 -3.21 11.07
C TYR A 188 -23.98 -3.41 10.78
N LYS A 189 -24.30 -3.47 9.50
CA LYS A 189 -25.58 -3.91 8.95
C LYS A 189 -25.33 -4.99 7.92
N GLU A 190 -26.05 -6.10 8.03
CA GLU A 190 -25.99 -7.21 7.07
C GLU A 190 -27.29 -7.35 6.30
N GLY A 191 -27.20 -7.91 5.10
CA GLY A 191 -28.33 -8.24 4.23
C GLY A 191 -27.98 -9.42 3.35
N LYS A 192 -28.88 -9.79 2.48
CA LYS A 192 -28.58 -10.78 1.46
C LYS A 192 -27.53 -10.22 0.51
N ASP A 193 -26.41 -10.92 0.36
CA ASP A 193 -25.29 -10.51 -0.52
C ASP A 193 -24.75 -9.10 -0.22
N PHE A 194 -24.88 -8.62 1.05
CA PHE A 194 -24.49 -7.27 1.47
C PHE A 194 -23.99 -7.23 2.91
N LEU A 195 -22.92 -6.49 3.14
CA LEU A 195 -22.40 -6.12 4.46
C LEU A 195 -21.88 -4.69 4.43
N TRP A 196 -22.31 -3.88 5.39
CA TRP A 196 -21.76 -2.56 5.67
C TRP A 196 -21.26 -2.51 7.10
N ALA A 197 -20.03 -2.04 7.33
CA ALA A 197 -19.48 -1.79 8.66
C ALA A 197 -18.91 -0.38 8.74
N SER A 198 -19.05 0.28 9.90
CA SER A 198 -18.58 1.65 10.11
C SER A 198 -17.96 1.84 11.49
N THR A 199 -17.16 2.91 11.61
CA THR A 199 -16.67 3.38 12.92
C THR A 199 -17.70 4.22 13.66
N ASN A 200 -18.74 4.68 12.99
CA ASN A 200 -19.82 5.54 13.50
C ASN A 200 -19.27 6.77 14.26
N ARG A 201 -18.30 7.45 13.64
CA ARG A 201 -17.70 8.67 14.18
C ARG A 201 -18.34 9.89 13.56
N ALA A 202 -18.55 10.94 14.35
CA ALA A 202 -19.09 12.21 13.85
C ALA A 202 -18.17 12.91 12.84
N THR A 203 -16.87 12.64 12.90
CA THR A 203 -15.85 13.17 11.98
C THR A 203 -14.90 12.06 11.56
N ALA A 204 -14.51 12.06 10.29
CA ALA A 204 -13.61 11.05 9.72
C ALA A 204 -14.13 9.60 9.93
N ASP A 205 -15.42 9.40 9.65
CA ASP A 205 -16.03 8.08 9.71
C ASP A 205 -15.45 7.17 8.62
N MET A 206 -15.01 5.98 9.03
CA MET A 206 -14.50 4.96 8.11
C MET A 206 -15.62 3.96 7.86
N ASN A 207 -15.88 3.70 6.58
CA ASN A 207 -16.89 2.77 6.14
C ASN A 207 -16.25 1.64 5.32
N PHE A 208 -16.64 0.41 5.60
CA PHE A 208 -16.35 -0.76 4.79
C PHE A 208 -17.66 -1.31 4.24
N VAL A 209 -17.74 -1.48 2.94
CA VAL A 209 -18.92 -2.05 2.27
C VAL A 209 -18.47 -3.19 1.39
N MET A 210 -19.15 -4.33 1.50
CA MET A 210 -18.96 -5.49 0.64
C MET A 210 -20.30 -5.98 0.14
N TYR A 211 -20.37 -6.29 -1.15
CA TYR A 211 -21.57 -6.85 -1.77
C TYR A 211 -21.19 -7.71 -2.98
N SER A 212 -22.07 -8.67 -3.29
CA SER A 212 -21.94 -9.50 -4.46
C SER A 212 -23.18 -9.45 -5.34
N TYR A 213 -23.00 -9.74 -6.61
CA TYR A 213 -24.07 -9.84 -7.59
C TYR A 213 -23.64 -10.78 -8.72
N PRO A 214 -24.60 -11.39 -9.45
CA PRO A 214 -24.29 -12.28 -10.56
C PRO A 214 -23.46 -11.59 -11.65
N TYR A 215 -22.40 -12.25 -12.10
CA TYR A 215 -21.69 -11.85 -13.30
C TYR A 215 -22.47 -12.31 -14.53
N THR A 216 -22.82 -11.41 -15.42
CA THR A 216 -23.62 -11.71 -16.61
C THR A 216 -22.78 -11.68 -17.89
N ASP A 217 -21.95 -10.68 -18.03
CA ASP A 217 -21.09 -10.44 -19.18
C ASP A 217 -19.95 -9.45 -18.84
N LYS A 218 -19.06 -9.21 -19.82
CA LYS A 218 -17.90 -8.33 -19.65
C LYS A 218 -18.26 -6.86 -19.42
N ASP A 219 -19.47 -6.40 -19.79
CA ASP A 219 -19.89 -5.03 -19.58
C ASP A 219 -20.07 -4.73 -18.09
N THR A 220 -20.19 -5.79 -17.26
CA THR A 220 -20.11 -5.71 -15.79
C THR A 220 -18.85 -4.99 -15.32
N PHE A 221 -17.74 -5.01 -16.09
CA PHE A 221 -16.48 -4.35 -15.75
C PHE A 221 -16.31 -2.95 -16.40
N THR A 222 -17.37 -2.35 -16.93
CA THR A 222 -17.32 -0.97 -17.40
C THR A 222 -17.46 0.02 -16.24
N LYS A 223 -16.94 1.25 -16.41
CA LYS A 223 -17.08 2.35 -15.43
C LYS A 223 -18.56 2.67 -15.17
N ASP A 224 -19.36 2.77 -16.23
CA ASP A 224 -20.79 3.12 -16.12
C ASP A 224 -21.56 2.05 -15.35
N TYR A 225 -21.31 0.77 -15.62
CA TYR A 225 -21.92 -0.32 -14.87
C TYR A 225 -21.52 -0.26 -13.39
N PHE A 226 -20.24 0.01 -13.10
CA PHE A 226 -19.75 0.14 -11.73
C PHE A 226 -20.52 1.22 -10.97
N ILE A 227 -20.64 2.44 -11.54
CA ILE A 227 -21.33 3.56 -10.91
C ILE A 227 -22.81 3.19 -10.66
N HIS A 228 -23.52 2.76 -11.69
CA HIS A 228 -24.94 2.41 -11.56
C HIS A 228 -25.19 1.28 -10.56
N LYS A 229 -24.36 0.24 -10.57
CA LYS A 229 -24.51 -0.88 -9.64
C LYS A 229 -24.21 -0.44 -8.21
N ARG A 230 -23.13 0.30 -7.99
CA ARG A 230 -22.77 0.83 -6.68
C ARG A 230 -23.90 1.69 -6.11
N ASP A 231 -24.38 2.66 -6.87
CA ASP A 231 -25.44 3.57 -6.42
C ASP A 231 -26.75 2.83 -6.13
N SER A 232 -27.11 1.87 -6.96
CA SER A 232 -28.28 1.02 -6.71
C SER A 232 -28.18 0.25 -5.40
N VAL A 233 -26.99 -0.34 -5.11
CA VAL A 233 -26.74 -1.08 -3.86
C VAL A 233 -26.74 -0.14 -2.67
N MET A 234 -26.05 1.01 -2.76
CA MET A 234 -25.98 1.99 -1.67
C MET A 234 -27.37 2.57 -1.36
N LYS A 235 -28.14 2.94 -2.37
CA LYS A 235 -29.51 3.45 -2.21
C LYS A 235 -30.42 2.46 -1.48
N ALA A 236 -30.30 1.18 -1.80
CA ALA A 236 -31.11 0.14 -1.16
C ALA A 236 -30.68 -0.17 0.30
N ASN A 237 -29.41 0.00 0.63
CA ASN A 237 -28.84 -0.51 1.88
C ASN A 237 -28.32 0.57 2.84
N ILE A 238 -27.93 1.75 2.35
CA ILE A 238 -27.36 2.85 3.15
C ILE A 238 -28.19 4.12 2.89
N PRO A 239 -29.43 4.19 3.42
CA PRO A 239 -30.25 5.40 3.32
C PRO A 239 -29.66 6.52 4.19
N GLY A 240 -29.90 7.76 3.82
CA GLY A 240 -29.63 8.91 4.65
C GLY A 240 -30.65 9.06 5.80
N GLU A 241 -30.54 10.15 6.56
CA GLU A 241 -31.38 10.43 7.71
C GLU A 241 -32.85 10.71 7.35
N ARG A 242 -33.11 11.20 6.15
CA ARG A 242 -34.44 11.54 5.66
C ARG A 242 -34.82 10.69 4.46
N GLU A 243 -36.13 10.55 4.23
CA GLU A 243 -36.66 9.83 3.08
C GLU A 243 -36.11 10.43 1.76
N GLY A 244 -35.67 9.57 0.87
CA GLY A 244 -35.09 9.95 -0.42
C GLY A 244 -33.59 10.23 -0.39
N MET A 245 -32.98 10.37 0.79
CA MET A 245 -31.53 10.52 0.91
C MET A 245 -30.81 9.18 0.81
N TYR A 246 -29.71 9.13 0.07
CA TYR A 246 -28.87 7.93 -0.08
C TYR A 246 -27.46 8.29 -0.53
N MET A 247 -26.53 7.40 -0.29
CA MET A 247 -25.14 7.54 -0.76
C MET A 247 -25.10 7.31 -2.28
N ALA A 248 -24.58 8.27 -3.03
CA ALA A 248 -24.36 8.21 -4.48
C ALA A 248 -22.88 8.37 -4.82
N THR A 249 -22.51 8.07 -6.05
CA THR A 249 -21.17 8.24 -6.59
C THR A 249 -21.10 9.53 -7.41
N ASP A 250 -20.15 10.42 -7.11
CA ASP A 250 -19.84 11.54 -8.00
C ASP A 250 -19.13 11.02 -9.25
N SER A 251 -19.89 10.92 -10.35
CA SER A 251 -19.43 10.32 -11.60
C SER A 251 -18.28 11.08 -12.27
N MET A 252 -18.09 12.37 -11.95
CA MET A 252 -17.00 13.19 -12.51
C MET A 252 -15.63 12.82 -11.92
N PHE A 253 -15.60 12.34 -10.67
CA PHE A 253 -14.38 12.03 -9.95
C PHE A 253 -14.08 10.54 -9.83
N VAL A 254 -14.69 9.70 -10.66
CA VAL A 254 -14.38 8.25 -10.66
C VAL A 254 -13.29 7.95 -11.68
N ASP A 255 -12.24 7.34 -11.20
CA ASP A 255 -11.20 6.70 -12.00
C ASP A 255 -11.24 5.18 -11.80
N VAL A 256 -11.06 4.41 -12.90
CA VAL A 256 -11.12 2.94 -12.89
C VAL A 256 -9.89 2.39 -13.58
N GLU A 257 -9.12 1.59 -12.87
CA GLU A 257 -7.91 0.94 -13.37
C GLU A 257 -8.04 -0.59 -13.33
N ASP A 258 -7.51 -1.25 -14.36
CA ASP A 258 -7.34 -2.69 -14.36
C ASP A 258 -6.15 -3.07 -13.49
N ILE A 259 -6.36 -3.98 -12.55
CA ILE A 259 -5.33 -4.44 -11.62
C ILE A 259 -5.24 -5.97 -11.62
N VAL A 260 -4.18 -6.49 -11.03
CA VAL A 260 -4.00 -7.93 -10.79
C VAL A 260 -3.88 -8.17 -9.29
N VAL A 261 -4.81 -8.94 -8.73
CA VAL A 261 -4.82 -9.30 -7.32
C VAL A 261 -4.61 -10.81 -7.20
N LYS A 262 -3.51 -11.23 -6.58
CA LYS A 262 -3.13 -12.66 -6.42
C LYS A 262 -3.10 -13.45 -7.74
N GLY A 263 -2.74 -12.80 -8.84
CA GLY A 263 -2.67 -13.41 -10.17
C GLY A 263 -3.96 -13.39 -10.97
N GLU A 264 -5.04 -12.85 -10.43
CA GLU A 264 -6.36 -12.76 -11.07
C GLU A 264 -6.70 -11.33 -11.45
N TYR A 265 -7.47 -11.19 -12.53
CA TYR A 265 -7.97 -9.89 -12.98
C TYR A 265 -8.94 -9.29 -11.95
N ALA A 266 -8.76 -8.01 -11.72
CA ALA A 266 -9.66 -7.20 -10.92
C ALA A 266 -9.67 -5.76 -11.45
N GLN A 267 -10.59 -4.95 -10.98
CA GLN A 267 -10.58 -3.51 -11.21
C GLN A 267 -10.60 -2.77 -9.88
N GLU A 268 -9.79 -1.74 -9.77
CA GLU A 268 -9.83 -0.77 -8.70
C GLU A 268 -10.53 0.48 -9.21
N ALA A 269 -11.53 0.97 -8.48
CA ALA A 269 -12.18 2.24 -8.71
C ALA A 269 -11.87 3.18 -7.54
N ARG A 270 -11.47 4.40 -7.85
CA ARG A 270 -11.25 5.48 -6.87
C ARG A 270 -12.12 6.66 -7.23
N GLY A 271 -12.65 7.34 -6.22
CA GLY A 271 -13.52 8.49 -6.48
C GLY A 271 -14.11 9.09 -5.23
N LEU A 272 -15.16 9.88 -5.44
CA LEU A 272 -15.93 10.50 -4.37
C LEU A 272 -17.34 9.91 -4.30
N TRP A 273 -17.82 9.80 -3.08
CA TRP A 273 -19.23 9.61 -2.80
C TRP A 273 -19.79 10.88 -2.16
N GLU A 274 -21.05 11.10 -2.40
CA GLU A 274 -21.84 12.17 -1.78
C GLU A 274 -23.16 11.61 -1.28
N MET A 275 -23.78 12.29 -0.35
CA MET A 275 -25.11 11.96 0.14
C MET A 275 -26.12 12.84 -0.61
N GLU A 276 -26.92 12.23 -1.46
CA GLU A 276 -28.03 12.93 -2.11
C GLU A 276 -28.92 13.60 -1.06
N GLY A 277 -29.08 14.92 -1.15
CA GLY A 277 -29.88 15.72 -0.22
C GLY A 277 -29.18 16.16 1.05
N ASP A 278 -27.86 15.97 1.17
CA ASP A 278 -27.00 16.46 2.26
C ASP A 278 -25.65 16.92 1.71
N MET A 279 -24.85 17.56 2.57
CA MET A 279 -23.48 18.02 2.24
C MET A 279 -22.41 16.99 2.65
N MET A 280 -22.81 15.79 3.06
CA MET A 280 -21.85 14.71 3.41
C MET A 280 -21.26 14.09 2.16
N GLY A 281 -19.96 13.87 2.17
CA GLY A 281 -19.23 13.19 1.11
C GLY A 281 -17.83 12.80 1.53
N GLY A 282 -17.16 12.01 0.72
CA GLY A 282 -15.80 11.61 1.00
C GLY A 282 -15.19 10.73 -0.10
N PRO A 283 -13.90 10.42 0.00
CA PRO A 283 -13.25 9.55 -0.95
C PRO A 283 -13.65 8.08 -0.72
N PHE A 284 -13.57 7.28 -1.78
CA PHE A 284 -13.66 5.84 -1.69
C PHE A 284 -12.60 5.16 -2.55
N VAL A 285 -12.27 3.93 -2.17
CA VAL A 285 -11.56 2.95 -3.01
C VAL A 285 -12.43 1.69 -3.05
N SER A 286 -12.61 1.12 -4.21
CA SER A 286 -13.45 -0.07 -4.41
C SER A 286 -12.76 -1.04 -5.36
N ASP A 287 -12.52 -2.25 -4.87
CA ASP A 287 -12.00 -3.36 -5.68
C ASP A 287 -13.15 -4.23 -6.15
N ARG A 288 -13.14 -4.58 -7.43
CA ARG A 288 -14.13 -5.43 -8.06
C ARG A 288 -13.44 -6.59 -8.77
N LYS A 289 -13.92 -7.80 -8.49
CA LYS A 289 -13.33 -9.01 -9.04
C LYS A 289 -14.42 -10.03 -9.35
N SER A 290 -14.23 -10.83 -10.40
CA SER A 290 -15.01 -12.05 -10.62
C SER A 290 -14.48 -13.18 -9.75
N VAL A 291 -15.38 -13.99 -9.19
CA VAL A 291 -15.07 -15.18 -8.38
C VAL A 291 -15.58 -16.45 -9.08
N VAL A 292 -15.44 -16.51 -10.40
CA VAL A 292 -15.80 -17.69 -11.20
C VAL A 292 -14.59 -18.62 -11.29
#